data_a32c0beb4c8d5aa7be85b15efbb245ef
#
_entry.id   a32c0beb4c8d5aa7be85b15efbb245ef
#
_cell.length_a   1.000
_cell.length_b   1.000
_cell.length_c   1.000
_cell.angle_alpha   90.00
_cell.angle_beta   90.00
_cell.angle_gamma   90.00
#
_symmetry.space_group_name_H-M   'P 1'
#
loop_
_entity.id
_entity.type
_entity.pdbx_description
1 polymer ?
#
loop_
_entity_poly.entity_id
_entity_poly.type
_entity_poly.pdbx_seq_one_letter_code
_entity_poly.pdbx_strand_id
1 'polypeptide(L)'
;MIRLAVATLAVIASLGSLAFAQDATPKVQVFGGYSMVHAGNGSFSGATLDFDLREQNSPFGISSFFPGWNAEGQYNIKRWFGIVVDAGGRYGQPIAELRGDPLSGLPKLTGYTLMVGPAFSFKNKTKFTPFVHALFGYDRASLSSSTITGVSSPVTSAATTYTDAAVALGGGVDFNVSRHFAIRLAQLDDLHTTHNFNQFYGSAFPGRVFEGLPTKENNFRASAGIIVKF
;
A
#
# COMPACT_ATOMS: atom_id res chain seq x y z
N MET A 1 1.31 -9.50 -14.62
CA MET A 1 0.69 -8.38 -13.89
C MET A 1 -0.03 -7.38 -14.80
N ILE A 2 0.56 -6.90 -15.87
CA ILE A 2 -0.09 -5.97 -16.83
C ILE A 2 -1.45 -6.51 -17.37
N ARG A 3 -1.56 -7.83 -17.60
CA ARG A 3 -2.82 -8.44 -18.11
C ARG A 3 -3.98 -8.37 -17.12
N LEU A 4 -3.70 -8.42 -15.81
CA LEU A 4 -4.73 -8.31 -14.77
C LEU A 4 -5.21 -6.85 -14.64
N ALA A 5 -4.29 -5.89 -14.66
CA ALA A 5 -4.61 -4.46 -14.64
C ALA A 5 -5.46 -4.03 -15.85
N VAL A 6 -5.13 -4.52 -17.04
CA VAL A 6 -5.90 -4.27 -18.27
C VAL A 6 -7.30 -4.91 -18.21
N ALA A 7 -7.42 -6.12 -17.67
CA ALA A 7 -8.72 -6.77 -17.50
C ALA A 7 -9.60 -6.03 -16.49
N THR A 8 -9.03 -5.54 -15.38
CA THR A 8 -9.76 -4.73 -14.39
C THR A 8 -10.22 -3.40 -14.98
N LEU A 9 -9.38 -2.75 -15.77
CA LEU A 9 -9.72 -1.49 -16.46
C LEU A 9 -10.83 -1.70 -17.50
N ALA A 10 -10.83 -2.81 -18.23
CA ALA A 10 -11.85 -3.15 -19.23
C ALA A 10 -13.22 -3.46 -18.59
N VAL A 11 -13.25 -4.12 -17.44
CA VAL A 11 -14.49 -4.37 -16.69
C VAL A 11 -15.07 -3.07 -16.15
N ILE A 12 -14.25 -2.16 -15.64
CA ILE A 12 -14.68 -0.84 -15.16
C ILE A 12 -15.20 0.03 -16.32
N ALA A 13 -14.55 -0.01 -17.49
CA ALA A 13 -14.98 0.74 -18.66
C ALA A 13 -16.32 0.24 -19.23
N SER A 14 -16.61 -1.07 -19.17
CA SER A 14 -17.87 -1.64 -19.66
C SER A 14 -19.08 -1.31 -18.77
N LEU A 15 -18.87 -0.97 -17.50
CA LEU A 15 -19.91 -0.53 -16.58
C LEU A 15 -20.26 0.97 -16.73
N GLY A 16 -19.44 1.74 -17.43
CA GLY A 16 -19.58 3.21 -17.58
C GLY A 16 -20.61 3.69 -18.61
N SER A 17 -21.25 2.83 -19.38
CA SER A 17 -22.14 3.24 -20.50
C SER A 17 -23.61 3.44 -20.14
N LEU A 18 -24.00 3.43 -18.85
CA LEU A 18 -25.39 3.61 -18.41
C LEU A 18 -25.65 5.01 -17.86
N ALA A 19 -26.34 5.75 -18.68
CA ALA A 19 -27.09 7.01 -18.54
C ALA A 19 -27.10 7.81 -17.22
N PHE A 20 -26.82 9.09 -17.37
CA PHE A 20 -26.77 10.18 -16.37
C PHE A 20 -28.16 10.54 -15.79
N ALA A 21 -28.42 10.23 -14.53
CA ALA A 21 -29.51 10.81 -13.77
C ALA A 21 -28.99 12.03 -12.95
N GLN A 22 -29.79 13.09 -12.94
CA GLN A 22 -29.45 14.38 -12.31
C GLN A 22 -29.65 14.31 -10.79
N ASP A 23 -28.65 13.84 -10.04
CA ASP A 23 -28.54 14.12 -8.61
C ASP A 23 -27.37 15.08 -8.36
N ALA A 24 -27.59 16.04 -7.45
CA ALA A 24 -26.57 17.01 -7.08
C ALA A 24 -25.32 16.25 -6.59
N THR A 25 -24.22 16.44 -7.29
CA THR A 25 -22.95 15.81 -6.92
C THR A 25 -22.46 16.46 -5.63
N PRO A 26 -22.20 15.71 -4.55
CA PRO A 26 -21.61 16.27 -3.35
C PRO A 26 -20.26 16.90 -3.72
N LYS A 27 -20.01 18.11 -3.23
CA LYS A 27 -18.76 18.82 -3.52
C LYS A 27 -17.58 18.22 -2.78
N VAL A 28 -17.83 17.78 -1.55
CA VAL A 28 -16.81 17.20 -0.68
C VAL A 28 -17.24 15.80 -0.26
N GLN A 29 -16.30 14.87 -0.23
CA GLN A 29 -16.48 13.53 0.32
C GLN A 29 -15.30 13.23 1.22
N VAL A 30 -15.57 12.61 2.37
CA VAL A 30 -14.55 12.14 3.31
C VAL A 30 -14.75 10.65 3.53
N PHE A 31 -13.72 9.89 3.22
CA PHE A 31 -13.66 8.45 3.46
C PHE A 31 -12.81 8.17 4.69
N GLY A 32 -13.20 7.19 5.47
CA GLY A 32 -12.40 6.60 6.53
C GLY A 32 -12.66 5.11 6.63
N GLY A 33 -11.59 4.33 6.71
CA GLY A 33 -11.72 2.88 6.69
C GLY A 33 -10.51 2.12 7.19
N TYR A 34 -10.70 0.82 7.25
CA TYR A 34 -9.64 -0.15 7.48
C TYR A 34 -8.89 -0.41 6.18
N SER A 35 -7.58 -0.58 6.28
CA SER A 35 -6.75 -0.97 5.16
C SER A 35 -5.83 -2.14 5.52
N MET A 36 -5.43 -2.88 4.50
CA MET A 36 -4.45 -3.93 4.58
C MET A 36 -3.46 -3.75 3.43
N VAL A 37 -2.19 -3.65 3.76
CA VAL A 37 -1.10 -3.56 2.78
C VAL A 37 -0.37 -4.89 2.73
N HIS A 38 -0.30 -5.47 1.55
CA HIS A 38 0.51 -6.65 1.27
C HIS A 38 1.82 -6.20 0.62
N ALA A 39 2.93 -6.40 1.33
CA ALA A 39 4.25 -6.21 0.76
C ALA A 39 4.53 -7.32 -0.27
N GLY A 40 4.73 -6.91 -1.52
CA GLY A 40 4.90 -7.85 -2.63
C GLY A 40 6.18 -8.68 -2.49
N ASN A 41 6.07 -9.98 -2.69
CA ASN A 41 7.20 -10.94 -2.62
C ASN A 41 8.31 -10.64 -3.66
N GLY A 42 8.01 -9.81 -4.68
CA GLY A 42 8.99 -9.42 -5.70
C GLY A 42 10.13 -8.54 -5.18
N SER A 43 9.93 -7.92 -4.03
CA SER A 43 10.89 -6.97 -3.46
C SER A 43 12.04 -7.65 -2.71
N PHE A 44 11.87 -8.89 -2.28
CA PHE A 44 12.87 -9.62 -1.49
C PHE A 44 13.23 -11.00 -2.04
N SER A 45 12.62 -11.44 -3.15
CA SER A 45 13.01 -12.70 -3.77
C SER A 45 14.37 -12.55 -4.45
N GLY A 46 15.37 -13.23 -3.91
CA GLY A 46 16.76 -13.18 -4.37
C GLY A 46 17.68 -12.29 -3.56
N ALA A 47 17.19 -11.59 -2.53
CA ALA A 47 18.08 -10.95 -1.57
C ALA A 47 18.83 -12.00 -0.75
N THR A 48 20.14 -12.00 -0.83
CA THR A 48 20.99 -12.78 0.05
C THR A 48 21.40 -11.90 1.22
N LEU A 49 21.06 -12.33 2.43
CA LEU A 49 21.60 -11.76 3.64
C LEU A 49 22.90 -12.47 3.95
N ASP A 50 24.03 -11.78 3.82
CA ASP A 50 25.30 -12.28 4.30
C ASP A 50 25.38 -12.09 5.82
N PHE A 51 24.96 -13.10 6.55
CA PHE A 51 25.10 -13.18 8.00
C PHE A 51 26.46 -13.75 8.43
N ASP A 52 27.51 -13.50 7.66
CA ASP A 52 28.89 -13.93 7.98
C ASP A 52 29.01 -15.45 8.28
N LEU A 53 28.36 -16.26 7.51
CA LEU A 53 28.45 -17.70 7.67
C LEU A 53 28.54 -18.37 6.30
N ARG A 54 29.67 -18.85 5.95
CA ARG A 54 30.08 -19.94 5.06
C ARG A 54 29.02 -20.65 4.18
N GLU A 55 27.80 -20.13 4.08
CA GLU A 55 26.70 -20.70 3.33
C GLU A 55 25.98 -19.64 2.50
N GLN A 56 26.63 -19.24 1.42
CA GLN A 56 26.03 -18.51 0.31
C GLN A 56 24.81 -19.27 -0.19
N ASN A 57 23.72 -18.54 -0.45
CA ASN A 57 22.47 -19.02 -1.07
C ASN A 57 21.39 -19.63 -0.16
N SER A 58 21.24 -19.17 1.06
CA SER A 58 20.04 -19.53 1.81
C SER A 58 18.84 -18.67 1.33
N PRO A 59 17.73 -19.28 0.86
CA PRO A 59 16.55 -18.52 0.47
C PRO A 59 16.00 -17.80 1.70
N PHE A 60 15.85 -16.46 1.57
CA PHE A 60 15.23 -15.60 2.56
C PHE A 60 13.89 -15.14 2.00
N GLY A 61 12.82 -15.48 2.69
CA GLY A 61 11.48 -15.07 2.33
C GLY A 61 10.93 -14.03 3.31
N ILE A 62 10.41 -12.93 2.81
CA ILE A 62 9.59 -12.04 3.60
C ILE A 62 8.21 -11.99 2.96
N SER A 63 7.20 -12.38 3.71
CA SER A 63 5.80 -12.18 3.34
C SER A 63 5.11 -11.46 4.49
N SER A 64 4.45 -10.36 4.20
CA SER A 64 3.84 -9.59 5.26
C SER A 64 2.57 -8.89 4.82
N PHE A 65 1.53 -9.08 5.61
CA PHE A 65 0.31 -8.29 5.57
C PHE A 65 0.36 -7.30 6.73
N PHE A 66 0.26 -6.02 6.41
CA PHE A 66 0.26 -4.94 7.39
C PHE A 66 -1.14 -4.36 7.52
N PRO A 67 -1.84 -4.62 8.65
CA PRO A 67 -3.09 -3.96 8.95
C PRO A 67 -2.87 -2.46 9.18
N GLY A 68 -3.92 -1.67 8.89
CA GLY A 68 -3.83 -0.24 9.02
C GLY A 68 -5.16 0.48 8.82
N TRP A 69 -5.05 1.76 8.53
CA TRP A 69 -6.18 2.62 8.22
C TRP A 69 -5.90 3.42 6.95
N ASN A 70 -6.98 3.85 6.30
CA ASN A 70 -6.92 4.75 5.17
C ASN A 70 -8.01 5.82 5.34
N ALA A 71 -7.66 7.06 5.08
CA ALA A 71 -8.56 8.20 5.07
C ALA A 71 -8.35 9.01 3.80
N GLU A 72 -9.44 9.45 3.15
CA GLU A 72 -9.37 10.28 1.96
C GLU A 72 -10.30 11.47 2.08
N GLY A 73 -9.83 12.63 1.62
CA GLY A 73 -10.64 13.80 1.35
C GLY A 73 -10.72 14.00 -0.15
N GLN A 74 -11.93 13.98 -0.73
CA GLN A 74 -12.14 14.22 -2.16
C GLN A 74 -12.94 15.50 -2.38
N TYR A 75 -12.41 16.37 -3.24
CA TYR A 75 -13.12 17.54 -3.75
C TYR A 75 -13.54 17.32 -5.21
N ASN A 76 -14.84 17.29 -5.48
CA ASN A 76 -15.40 17.06 -6.81
C ASN A 76 -15.50 18.38 -7.59
N ILE A 77 -14.66 18.55 -8.60
CA ILE A 77 -14.66 19.71 -9.52
C ILE A 77 -15.79 19.54 -10.55
N LYS A 78 -15.97 18.32 -11.02
CA LYS A 78 -17.04 17.92 -11.95
C LYS A 78 -17.72 16.66 -11.42
N ARG A 79 -18.85 16.30 -12.01
CA ARG A 79 -19.61 15.11 -11.62
C ARG A 79 -18.79 13.80 -11.71
N TRP A 80 -17.84 13.75 -12.62
CA TRP A 80 -17.02 12.60 -12.92
C TRP A 80 -15.55 12.78 -12.54
N PHE A 81 -15.14 14.00 -12.12
CA PHE A 81 -13.74 14.32 -11.85
C PHE A 81 -13.59 15.09 -10.55
N GLY A 82 -12.62 14.67 -9.74
CA GLY A 82 -12.23 15.34 -8.51
C GLY A 82 -10.75 15.19 -8.22
N ILE A 83 -10.33 15.84 -7.15
CA ILE A 83 -8.99 15.71 -6.58
C ILE A 83 -9.13 15.02 -5.23
N VAL A 84 -8.29 14.05 -4.97
CA VAL A 84 -8.22 13.29 -3.72
C VAL A 84 -6.93 13.62 -3.00
N VAL A 85 -7.03 13.80 -1.69
CA VAL A 85 -5.91 13.71 -0.74
C VAL A 85 -6.11 12.43 0.05
N ASP A 86 -5.14 11.54 0.01
CA ASP A 86 -5.13 10.23 0.66
C ASP A 86 -4.10 10.22 1.77
N ALA A 87 -4.47 9.73 2.93
CA ALA A 87 -3.58 9.48 4.06
C ALA A 87 -3.79 8.04 4.55
N GLY A 88 -2.71 7.30 4.76
CA GLY A 88 -2.76 5.93 5.23
C GLY A 88 -1.74 5.64 6.31
N GLY A 89 -2.05 4.67 7.16
CA GLY A 89 -1.12 4.14 8.15
C GLY A 89 -1.10 2.62 8.09
N ARG A 90 0.08 2.01 8.26
CA ARG A 90 0.26 0.55 8.33
C ARG A 90 1.19 0.17 9.47
N TYR A 91 0.89 -0.93 10.12
CA TYR A 91 1.59 -1.37 11.33
C TYR A 91 1.76 -2.88 11.33
N GLY A 92 2.89 -3.37 11.81
CA GLY A 92 3.06 -4.81 11.97
C GLY A 92 4.50 -5.23 12.15
N GLN A 93 4.68 -6.54 12.20
CA GLN A 93 5.97 -7.20 12.14
C GLN A 93 6.03 -8.01 10.85
N PRO A 94 7.10 -7.89 10.05
CA PRO A 94 7.29 -8.78 8.92
C PRO A 94 7.43 -10.23 9.42
N ILE A 95 6.95 -11.17 8.65
CA ILE A 95 7.22 -12.59 8.86
C ILE A 95 8.43 -12.91 7.99
N ALA A 96 9.51 -13.40 8.60
CA ALA A 96 10.69 -13.82 7.87
C ALA A 96 11.10 -15.22 8.28
N GLU A 97 11.54 -16.01 7.30
CA GLU A 97 12.02 -17.37 7.47
C GLU A 97 13.41 -17.50 6.84
N LEU A 98 14.28 -18.19 7.52
CA LEU A 98 15.59 -18.57 7.00
C LEU A 98 15.61 -20.11 6.88
N ARG A 99 15.73 -20.63 5.64
CA ARG A 99 15.69 -22.08 5.35
C ARG A 99 14.40 -22.78 5.80
N GLY A 100 13.28 -22.06 5.88
CA GLY A 100 12.01 -22.58 6.38
C GLY A 100 11.86 -22.50 7.90
N ASP A 101 12.87 -22.06 8.65
CA ASP A 101 12.78 -21.81 10.07
C ASP A 101 12.37 -20.36 10.35
N PRO A 102 11.33 -20.12 11.17
CA PRO A 102 10.86 -18.78 11.47
C PRO A 102 11.87 -18.00 12.30
N LEU A 103 12.19 -16.78 11.87
CA LEU A 103 13.00 -15.84 12.64
C LEU A 103 12.16 -15.15 13.70
N SER A 104 12.74 -14.93 14.87
CA SER A 104 12.10 -14.23 15.98
C SER A 104 12.79 -12.88 16.25
N GLY A 105 12.08 -11.97 16.91
CA GLY A 105 12.63 -10.65 17.25
C GLY A 105 12.80 -9.71 16.06
N LEU A 106 12.01 -9.87 14.99
CA LEU A 106 12.04 -8.95 13.86
C LEU A 106 11.59 -7.55 14.26
N PRO A 107 12.14 -6.48 13.65
CA PRO A 107 11.75 -5.12 13.96
C PRO A 107 10.29 -4.86 13.59
N LYS A 108 9.61 -4.05 14.42
CA LYS A 108 8.26 -3.58 14.09
C LYS A 108 8.33 -2.51 13.01
N LEU A 109 7.51 -2.66 11.99
CA LEU A 109 7.30 -1.67 10.94
C LEU A 109 6.13 -0.75 11.30
N THR A 110 6.34 0.54 11.17
CA THR A 110 5.29 1.56 11.15
C THR A 110 5.45 2.38 9.88
N GLY A 111 4.41 2.45 9.06
CA GLY A 111 4.44 3.20 7.81
C GLY A 111 3.28 4.17 7.72
N TYR A 112 3.53 5.33 7.09
CA TYR A 112 2.53 6.35 6.79
C TYR A 112 2.68 6.80 5.35
N THR A 113 1.54 6.93 4.64
CA THR A 113 1.48 7.50 3.30
C THR A 113 0.71 8.80 3.33
N LEU A 114 1.14 9.77 2.53
CA LEU A 114 0.38 10.98 2.22
C LEU A 114 0.50 11.26 0.73
N MET A 115 -0.62 11.20 0.04
CA MET A 115 -0.65 11.30 -1.42
C MET A 115 -1.77 12.21 -1.88
N VAL A 116 -1.65 12.76 -3.08
CA VAL A 116 -2.66 13.60 -3.73
C VAL A 116 -2.74 13.26 -5.21
N GLY A 117 -3.92 13.35 -5.79
CA GLY A 117 -4.05 13.16 -7.23
C GLY A 117 -5.47 13.20 -7.75
N PRO A 118 -5.64 13.03 -9.06
CA PRO A 118 -6.93 12.99 -9.72
C PRO A 118 -7.70 11.71 -9.42
N ALA A 119 -9.03 11.85 -9.31
CA ALA A 119 -9.96 10.74 -9.23
C ALA A 119 -11.08 10.91 -10.26
N PHE A 120 -11.47 9.80 -10.85
CA PHE A 120 -12.56 9.71 -11.83
C PHE A 120 -13.64 8.78 -11.30
N SER A 121 -14.86 9.29 -11.14
CA SER A 121 -16.00 8.56 -10.60
C SER A 121 -17.05 8.34 -11.69
N PHE A 122 -17.48 7.12 -11.88
CA PHE A 122 -18.43 6.72 -12.91
C PHE A 122 -19.84 6.59 -12.31
N LYS A 123 -20.50 7.72 -12.14
CA LYS A 123 -21.87 7.79 -11.60
C LYS A 123 -22.87 7.27 -12.63
N ASN A 124 -23.67 6.30 -12.24
CA ASN A 124 -24.73 5.70 -13.04
C ASN A 124 -26.08 5.79 -12.30
N LYS A 125 -27.14 5.19 -12.86
CA LYS A 125 -28.48 5.13 -12.25
C LYS A 125 -28.60 4.16 -11.08
N THR A 126 -27.56 3.37 -10.83
CA THR A 126 -27.53 2.40 -9.73
C THR A 126 -26.99 3.05 -8.45
N LYS A 127 -27.07 2.33 -7.35
CA LYS A 127 -26.44 2.72 -6.09
C LYS A 127 -24.93 2.55 -6.07
N PHE A 128 -24.36 1.90 -7.08
CA PHE A 128 -22.93 1.63 -7.17
C PHE A 128 -22.23 2.73 -7.98
N THR A 129 -21.14 3.25 -7.44
CA THR A 129 -20.30 4.24 -8.11
C THR A 129 -18.87 3.69 -8.19
N PRO A 130 -18.47 3.10 -9.31
CA PRO A 130 -17.09 2.76 -9.56
C PRO A 130 -16.25 4.05 -9.65
N PHE A 131 -14.98 3.96 -9.21
CA PHE A 131 -14.02 5.04 -9.36
C PHE A 131 -12.63 4.48 -9.64
N VAL A 132 -11.78 5.33 -10.20
CA VAL A 132 -10.34 5.10 -10.35
C VAL A 132 -9.60 6.36 -9.94
N HIS A 133 -8.37 6.20 -9.46
CA HIS A 133 -7.51 7.33 -9.12
C HIS A 133 -6.04 7.03 -9.45
N ALA A 134 -5.28 8.11 -9.58
CA ALA A 134 -3.82 8.06 -9.67
C ALA A 134 -3.27 9.07 -8.66
N LEU A 135 -2.54 8.59 -7.68
CA LEU A 135 -2.06 9.38 -6.56
C LEU A 135 -0.54 9.40 -6.55
N PHE A 136 0.03 10.51 -6.10
CA PHE A 136 1.48 10.68 -5.92
C PHE A 136 1.74 11.45 -4.64
N GLY A 137 2.85 11.14 -4.00
CA GLY A 137 3.21 11.73 -2.71
C GLY A 137 4.38 11.05 -2.06
N TYR A 138 4.29 10.82 -0.77
CA TYR A 138 5.36 10.26 0.03
C TYR A 138 4.89 9.08 0.85
N ASP A 139 5.80 8.13 1.02
CA ASP A 139 5.71 7.03 1.98
C ASP A 139 6.85 7.17 2.99
N ARG A 140 6.49 7.18 4.28
CA ARG A 140 7.43 7.19 5.39
C ARG A 140 7.31 5.87 6.14
N ALA A 141 8.42 5.15 6.23
CA ALA A 141 8.52 3.91 6.98
C ALA A 141 9.57 4.01 8.08
N SER A 142 9.24 3.44 9.23
CA SER A 142 10.10 3.38 10.40
C SER A 142 10.17 1.95 10.90
N LEU A 143 11.38 1.46 11.19
CA LEU A 143 11.63 0.22 11.89
C LEU A 143 12.10 0.49 13.31
N SER A 144 11.58 -0.26 14.27
CA SER A 144 12.08 -0.21 15.64
C SER A 144 13.42 -0.94 15.76
N SER A 145 14.22 -0.57 16.75
CA SER A 145 15.36 -1.42 17.15
C SER A 145 14.87 -2.78 17.66
N SER A 146 15.61 -3.84 17.34
CA SER A 146 15.27 -5.19 17.77
C SER A 146 16.50 -6.10 17.75
N THR A 147 16.39 -7.28 18.37
CA THR A 147 17.40 -8.33 18.29
C THR A 147 16.78 -9.55 17.63
N ILE A 148 17.26 -9.88 16.44
CA ILE A 148 16.81 -11.03 15.67
C ILE A 148 17.51 -12.27 16.22
N THR A 149 16.71 -13.29 16.49
CA THR A 149 17.16 -14.61 16.97
C THR A 149 16.67 -15.70 16.02
N GLY A 150 17.19 -16.91 16.14
CA GLY A 150 16.97 -18.00 15.16
C GLY A 150 18.07 -18.08 14.11
N VAL A 151 19.13 -17.30 14.30
CA VAL A 151 20.39 -17.31 13.53
C VAL A 151 21.54 -17.75 14.43
N SER A 152 22.66 -18.18 13.85
CA SER A 152 23.82 -18.71 14.61
C SER A 152 24.36 -17.70 15.63
N SER A 153 24.26 -16.41 15.37
CA SER A 153 24.60 -15.34 16.30
C SER A 153 23.48 -14.29 16.26
N PRO A 154 22.94 -13.88 17.43
CA PRO A 154 21.92 -12.83 17.47
C PRO A 154 22.37 -11.56 16.76
N VAL A 155 21.50 -10.96 15.96
CA VAL A 155 21.77 -9.74 15.22
C VAL A 155 20.89 -8.63 15.72
N THR A 156 21.50 -7.54 16.18
CA THR A 156 20.78 -6.34 16.64
C THR A 156 20.60 -5.38 15.45
N SER A 157 19.36 -4.96 15.22
CA SER A 157 19.04 -3.87 14.28
C SER A 157 18.87 -2.57 15.03
N ALA A 158 19.39 -1.49 14.48
CA ALA A 158 19.15 -0.14 14.95
C ALA A 158 17.77 0.36 14.48
N ALA A 159 17.15 1.25 15.25
CA ALA A 159 15.96 1.97 14.79
C ALA A 159 16.32 2.84 13.60
N THR A 160 15.53 2.77 12.54
CA THR A 160 15.75 3.58 11.33
C THR A 160 14.44 4.07 10.74
N THR A 161 14.51 5.22 10.07
CA THR A 161 13.36 5.84 9.41
C THR A 161 13.80 6.40 8.06
N TYR A 162 12.96 6.25 7.06
CA TYR A 162 13.16 6.86 5.76
C TYR A 162 11.84 7.34 5.17
N THR A 163 11.96 8.25 4.22
CA THR A 163 10.82 8.85 3.52
C THR A 163 11.15 8.90 2.04
N ASP A 164 10.30 8.31 1.23
CA ASP A 164 10.51 8.18 -0.20
C ASP A 164 9.29 8.60 -1.00
N ALA A 165 9.49 8.86 -2.29
CA ALA A 165 8.41 9.13 -3.19
C ALA A 165 7.53 7.89 -3.37
N ALA A 166 6.22 8.12 -3.41
CA ALA A 166 5.23 7.09 -3.60
C ALA A 166 4.25 7.45 -4.73
N VAL A 167 3.85 6.44 -5.49
CA VAL A 167 2.81 6.54 -6.51
C VAL A 167 1.82 5.41 -6.28
N ALA A 168 0.52 5.72 -6.29
CA ALA A 168 -0.52 4.71 -6.24
C ALA A 168 -1.45 4.83 -7.44
N LEU A 169 -1.73 3.69 -8.07
CA LEU A 169 -2.75 3.54 -9.09
C LEU A 169 -3.80 2.58 -8.59
N GLY A 170 -5.04 3.01 -8.57
CA GLY A 170 -6.07 2.18 -7.99
C GLY A 170 -7.48 2.61 -8.33
N GLY A 171 -8.41 1.99 -7.62
CA GLY A 171 -9.82 2.29 -7.76
C GLY A 171 -10.66 1.36 -6.92
N GLY A 172 -11.96 1.55 -6.98
CA GLY A 172 -12.88 0.80 -6.16
C GLY A 172 -14.33 1.00 -6.53
N VAL A 173 -15.19 0.59 -5.61
CA VAL A 173 -16.64 0.72 -5.76
C VAL A 173 -17.27 1.23 -4.46
N ASP A 174 -17.99 2.33 -4.58
CA ASP A 174 -18.77 2.91 -3.50
C ASP A 174 -20.25 2.52 -3.65
N PHE A 175 -20.87 2.06 -2.58
CA PHE A 175 -22.31 1.80 -2.48
C PHE A 175 -23.02 2.96 -1.79
N ASN A 176 -23.84 3.70 -2.51
CA ASN A 176 -24.57 4.85 -2.02
C ASN A 176 -25.78 4.42 -1.17
N VAL A 177 -25.69 4.59 0.14
CA VAL A 177 -26.78 4.30 1.08
C VAL A 177 -27.79 5.45 1.08
N SER A 178 -27.29 6.69 1.16
CA SER A 178 -28.10 7.90 1.17
C SER A 178 -27.39 9.04 0.44
N ARG A 179 -28.00 10.21 0.45
CA ARG A 179 -27.42 11.46 -0.05
C ARG A 179 -26.09 11.82 0.63
N HIS A 180 -25.99 11.53 1.94
CA HIS A 180 -24.88 11.96 2.79
C HIS A 180 -23.94 10.80 3.16
N PHE A 181 -24.33 9.55 2.92
CA PHE A 181 -23.57 8.38 3.31
C PHE A 181 -23.41 7.38 2.18
N ALA A 182 -22.20 6.84 2.05
CA ALA A 182 -21.92 5.66 1.23
C ALA A 182 -20.97 4.73 1.99
N ILE A 183 -20.90 3.50 1.52
CA ILE A 183 -19.96 2.49 2.00
C ILE A 183 -19.01 2.19 0.83
N ARG A 184 -17.71 2.32 1.05
CA ARG A 184 -16.71 1.83 0.11
C ARG A 184 -16.57 0.32 0.35
N LEU A 185 -17.06 -0.45 -0.61
CA LEU A 185 -17.07 -1.91 -0.50
C LEU A 185 -15.67 -2.49 -0.66
N ALA A 186 -14.92 -1.94 -1.60
CA ALA A 186 -13.54 -2.29 -1.85
C ALA A 186 -12.84 -1.15 -2.58
N GLN A 187 -11.60 -0.92 -2.21
CA GLN A 187 -10.62 -0.13 -2.94
C GLN A 187 -9.35 -0.95 -3.02
N LEU A 188 -8.76 -1.01 -4.20
CA LEU A 188 -7.54 -1.74 -4.48
C LEU A 188 -6.55 -0.80 -5.14
N ASP A 189 -5.38 -0.68 -4.53
CA ASP A 189 -4.32 0.21 -4.99
C ASP A 189 -3.03 -0.59 -5.18
N ASP A 190 -2.38 -0.38 -6.31
CA ASP A 190 -1.00 -0.77 -6.56
C ASP A 190 -0.10 0.40 -6.14
N LEU A 191 0.59 0.23 -5.01
CA LEU A 191 1.41 1.25 -4.37
C LEU A 191 2.89 0.99 -4.69
N HIS A 192 3.46 1.86 -5.47
CA HIS A 192 4.86 1.88 -5.85
C HIS A 192 5.64 2.85 -4.98
N THR A 193 6.73 2.37 -4.38
CA THR A 193 7.67 3.19 -3.61
C THR A 193 9.10 2.95 -4.10
N THR A 194 9.91 4.02 -4.09
CA THR A 194 11.32 3.97 -4.52
C THR A 194 12.24 3.89 -3.31
N HIS A 195 12.16 2.81 -2.55
CA HIS A 195 13.00 2.62 -1.38
C HIS A 195 14.40 2.13 -1.75
N ASN A 196 15.42 2.81 -1.24
CA ASN A 196 16.78 2.31 -1.31
C ASN A 196 17.03 1.33 -0.15
N PHE A 197 16.70 0.07 -0.35
CA PHE A 197 16.83 -0.95 0.68
C PHE A 197 18.28 -1.19 1.10
N ASN A 198 19.27 -1.00 0.21
CA ASN A 198 20.68 -1.11 0.58
C ASN A 198 21.07 -0.09 1.65
N GLN A 199 20.66 1.17 1.48
CA GLN A 199 20.90 2.21 2.47
C GLN A 199 20.12 1.96 3.76
N PHE A 200 18.89 1.51 3.64
CA PHE A 200 18.02 1.20 4.75
C PHE A 200 18.56 0.06 5.62
N TYR A 201 18.85 -1.10 5.02
CA TYR A 201 19.39 -2.23 5.77
C TYR A 201 20.82 -1.98 6.23
N GLY A 202 21.65 -1.29 5.46
CA GLY A 202 22.97 -0.85 5.91
C GLY A 202 22.91 0.04 7.16
N SER A 203 21.91 0.89 7.27
CA SER A 203 21.68 1.71 8.48
C SER A 203 21.11 0.91 9.64
N ALA A 204 20.21 -0.04 9.37
CA ALA A 204 19.62 -0.90 10.39
C ALA A 204 20.60 -1.94 10.94
N PHE A 205 21.58 -2.38 10.13
CA PHE A 205 22.56 -3.41 10.48
C PHE A 205 23.99 -2.93 10.16
N PRO A 206 24.57 -2.03 10.98
CA PRO A 206 25.91 -1.50 10.74
C PRO A 206 26.98 -2.59 10.61
N GLY A 207 27.82 -2.49 9.59
CA GLY A 207 28.91 -3.43 9.32
C GLY A 207 28.49 -4.68 8.53
N ARG A 208 27.24 -4.75 8.05
CA ARG A 208 26.76 -5.79 7.15
C ARG A 208 26.63 -5.25 5.73
N VAL A 209 26.94 -6.09 4.75
CA VAL A 209 26.75 -5.79 3.33
C VAL A 209 25.54 -6.57 2.84
N PHE A 210 24.62 -5.88 2.15
CA PHE A 210 23.45 -6.48 1.55
C PHE A 210 23.57 -6.32 0.03
N GLU A 211 23.53 -7.43 -0.68
CA GLU A 211 23.59 -7.44 -2.14
C GLU A 211 22.26 -7.88 -2.74
N GLY A 212 21.94 -7.38 -3.93
CA GLY A 212 20.74 -7.78 -4.67
C GLY A 212 19.43 -7.29 -4.11
N LEU A 213 19.44 -6.35 -3.15
CA LEU A 213 18.19 -5.77 -2.63
C LEU A 213 17.53 -4.88 -3.69
N PRO A 214 16.21 -4.98 -3.82
CA PRO A 214 15.47 -4.16 -4.78
C PRO A 214 15.52 -2.68 -4.40
N THR A 215 15.56 -1.84 -5.40
CA THR A 215 15.45 -0.37 -5.26
C THR A 215 14.03 0.14 -5.43
N LYS A 216 13.07 -0.76 -5.64
CA LYS A 216 11.66 -0.45 -5.85
C LYS A 216 10.80 -1.48 -5.15
N GLU A 217 9.77 -1.04 -4.49
CA GLU A 217 8.80 -1.89 -3.82
C GLU A 217 7.43 -1.73 -4.46
N ASN A 218 6.77 -2.84 -4.74
CA ASN A 218 5.41 -2.90 -5.23
C ASN A 218 4.55 -3.50 -4.13
N ASN A 219 3.72 -2.69 -3.54
CA ASN A 219 2.79 -3.08 -2.50
C ASN A 219 1.37 -3.06 -3.04
N PHE A 220 0.55 -3.95 -2.55
CA PHE A 220 -0.87 -3.97 -2.84
C PHE A 220 -1.63 -3.54 -1.59
N ARG A 221 -2.42 -2.46 -1.71
CA ARG A 221 -3.29 -1.98 -0.63
C ARG A 221 -4.73 -2.30 -0.95
N ALA A 222 -5.44 -2.94 0.00
CA ALA A 222 -6.87 -3.14 -0.02
C ALA A 222 -7.50 -2.33 1.11
N SER A 223 -8.59 -1.60 0.83
CA SER A 223 -9.30 -0.78 1.83
C SER A 223 -10.81 -0.91 1.71
N ALA A 224 -11.51 -0.78 2.84
CA ALA A 224 -12.97 -0.71 2.92
C ALA A 224 -13.39 0.18 4.08
N GLY A 225 -14.54 0.86 3.98
CA GLY A 225 -14.96 1.78 5.04
C GLY A 225 -16.19 2.62 4.69
N ILE A 226 -16.30 3.77 5.34
CA ILE A 226 -17.47 4.65 5.27
C ILE A 226 -17.09 5.97 4.58
N ILE A 227 -18.02 6.51 3.81
CA ILE A 227 -17.90 7.80 3.14
C ILE A 227 -19.01 8.73 3.66
N VAL A 228 -18.62 9.92 4.09
CA VAL A 228 -19.52 11.03 4.39
C VAL A 228 -19.45 12.06 3.26
N LYS A 229 -20.60 12.56 2.82
CA LYS A 229 -20.76 13.45 1.66
C LYS A 229 -21.42 14.77 2.06
N PHE A 230 -20.87 15.86 1.55
CA PHE A 230 -21.28 17.23 1.82
C PHE A 230 -21.61 17.99 0.53
#